data_7585cf78753f42f7c21f395cdd8e2116
#
_entry.id   7585cf78753f42f7c21f395cdd8e2116
#
_cell.length_a   1.000
_cell.length_b   1.000
_cell.length_c   1.000
_cell.angle_alpha   90.00
_cell.angle_beta   90.00
_cell.angle_gamma   90.00
#
_symmetry.space_group_name_H-M   'P 1'
#
loop_
_entity.id
_entity.type
_entity.pdbx_description
1 polymer ?
#
loop_
_entity_poly.entity_id
_entity_poly.type
_entity_poly.pdbx_seq_one_letter_code
_entity_poly.pdbx_strand_id
1 'polypeptide(L)'
;MLLIDELDRTDEAFEAYLLELLSDWQITIPELGQMTAEEPPVVIITSNRTREVHDALKRRCFYHWVDYPDFQQELDILNRKAPDAGADLKAQLVSFVQKLRQQNLFKAPGVAETIDWAQALVELNCVALDPQMVDSTMGVLLKYQDDIARIQGSEAARLLAEVQAELVTSSIAVR
;
A
#
# COMPACT_ATOMS: atom_id res chain seq x y z
N MET A 1 -10.00 -21.01 -11.25
CA MET A 1 -9.02 -20.01 -10.75
C MET A 1 -8.89 -20.19 -9.24
N LEU A 2 -7.68 -20.24 -8.72
CA LEU A 2 -7.35 -20.35 -7.30
C LEU A 2 -6.60 -19.10 -6.87
N LEU A 3 -7.04 -18.42 -5.80
CA LEU A 3 -6.35 -17.31 -5.16
C LEU A 3 -5.78 -17.78 -3.81
N ILE A 4 -4.49 -17.58 -3.62
CA ILE A 4 -3.79 -17.80 -2.36
C ILE A 4 -3.28 -16.43 -1.88
N ASP A 5 -3.98 -15.89 -0.90
CA ASP A 5 -3.70 -14.54 -0.41
C ASP A 5 -2.78 -14.57 0.80
N GLU A 6 -1.89 -13.59 0.91
CA GLU A 6 -0.94 -13.45 2.03
C GLU A 6 -0.08 -14.71 2.30
N LEU A 7 0.50 -15.31 1.28
CA LEU A 7 1.33 -16.52 1.39
C LEU A 7 2.46 -16.38 2.44
N ASP A 8 3.00 -15.20 2.59
CA ASP A 8 4.05 -14.89 3.59
C ASP A 8 3.60 -15.03 5.05
N ARG A 9 2.31 -15.28 5.31
CA ARG A 9 1.76 -15.58 6.65
C ARG A 9 1.57 -17.05 6.91
N THR A 10 1.80 -17.90 5.92
CA THR A 10 1.66 -19.35 6.07
C THR A 10 2.94 -19.98 6.64
N ASP A 11 2.85 -21.23 7.11
CA ASP A 11 3.99 -21.99 7.58
C ASP A 11 4.72 -22.73 6.44
N GLU A 12 5.89 -23.29 6.74
CA GLU A 12 6.69 -24.03 5.79
C GLU A 12 5.99 -25.34 5.31
N ALA A 13 5.15 -25.94 6.16
CA ALA A 13 4.42 -27.14 5.78
C ALA A 13 3.38 -26.84 4.70
N PHE A 14 2.70 -25.70 4.79
CA PHE A 14 1.79 -25.25 3.74
C PHE A 14 2.53 -24.88 2.45
N GLU A 15 3.70 -24.25 2.54
CA GLU A 15 4.51 -23.98 1.35
C GLU A 15 4.96 -25.29 0.67
N ALA A 16 5.36 -26.30 1.43
CA ALA A 16 5.71 -27.61 0.89
C ALA A 16 4.53 -28.28 0.18
N TYR A 17 3.33 -28.19 0.75
CA TYR A 17 2.08 -28.64 0.12
C TYR A 17 1.79 -27.91 -1.20
N LEU A 18 2.02 -26.61 -1.26
CA LEU A 18 1.87 -25.83 -2.49
C LEU A 18 2.88 -26.24 -3.56
N LEU A 19 4.06 -26.73 -3.20
CA LEU A 19 5.03 -27.24 -4.18
C LEU A 19 4.49 -28.44 -4.95
N GLU A 20 3.80 -29.38 -4.28
CA GLU A 20 3.13 -30.49 -4.93
C GLU A 20 2.00 -29.97 -5.85
N LEU A 21 1.15 -29.11 -5.32
CA LEU A 21 0.03 -28.55 -6.07
C LEU A 21 0.47 -27.81 -7.34
N LEU A 22 1.51 -26.98 -7.26
CA LEU A 22 1.98 -26.16 -8.39
C LEU A 22 2.88 -26.92 -9.38
N SER A 23 3.44 -28.07 -8.98
CA SER A 23 4.27 -28.87 -9.86
C SER A 23 3.46 -29.87 -10.67
N ASP A 24 2.61 -30.60 -9.98
CA ASP A 24 1.96 -31.79 -10.51
C ASP A 24 0.44 -31.66 -10.60
N TRP A 25 -0.10 -30.51 -10.18
CA TRP A 25 -1.54 -30.22 -10.13
C TRP A 25 -2.32 -31.26 -9.35
N GLN A 26 -1.69 -31.76 -8.29
CA GLN A 26 -2.22 -32.80 -7.42
C GLN A 26 -2.05 -32.42 -5.95
N ILE A 27 -2.83 -33.07 -5.12
CA ILE A 27 -2.73 -33.02 -3.66
C ILE A 27 -2.83 -34.46 -3.11
N THR A 28 -2.02 -34.73 -2.10
CA THR A 28 -2.07 -36.01 -1.39
C THR A 28 -2.72 -35.81 -0.03
N ILE A 29 -3.90 -36.42 0.17
CA ILE A 29 -4.63 -36.40 1.43
C ILE A 29 -4.46 -37.77 2.07
N PRO A 30 -3.91 -37.88 3.32
CA PRO A 30 -3.55 -39.18 3.92
C PRO A 30 -4.66 -40.24 3.91
N GLU A 31 -5.92 -39.81 4.12
CA GLU A 31 -7.06 -40.75 4.19
C GLU A 31 -7.78 -40.94 2.85
N LEU A 32 -7.60 -40.04 1.88
CA LEU A 32 -8.30 -40.06 0.61
C LEU A 32 -7.39 -40.44 -0.56
N GLY A 33 -6.07 -40.47 -0.33
CA GLY A 33 -5.08 -40.70 -1.38
C GLY A 33 -4.79 -39.46 -2.21
N GLN A 34 -4.31 -39.68 -3.41
CA GLN A 34 -3.90 -38.65 -4.35
C GLN A 34 -5.08 -38.18 -5.18
N MET A 35 -5.28 -36.87 -5.25
CA MET A 35 -6.29 -36.22 -6.06
C MET A 35 -5.58 -35.31 -7.07
N THR A 36 -5.86 -35.52 -8.34
CA THR A 36 -5.25 -34.76 -9.45
C THR A 36 -6.34 -33.90 -10.11
N ALA A 37 -5.99 -32.67 -10.46
CA ALA A 37 -6.88 -31.80 -11.22
C ALA A 37 -6.97 -32.30 -12.68
N GLU A 38 -8.17 -32.39 -13.23
CA GLU A 38 -8.40 -32.71 -14.63
C GLU A 38 -7.81 -31.64 -15.56
N GLU A 39 -7.96 -30.36 -15.16
CA GLU A 39 -7.39 -29.22 -15.84
C GLU A 39 -6.61 -28.33 -14.85
N PRO A 40 -5.36 -27.91 -15.17
CA PRO A 40 -4.60 -27.00 -14.32
C PRO A 40 -5.34 -25.68 -14.08
N PRO A 41 -5.63 -25.29 -12.84
CA PRO A 41 -6.26 -24.01 -12.58
C PRO A 41 -5.26 -22.86 -12.79
N VAL A 42 -5.76 -21.68 -13.15
CA VAL A 42 -4.98 -20.47 -13.01
C VAL A 42 -4.84 -20.17 -11.51
N VAL A 43 -3.60 -20.06 -11.04
CA VAL A 43 -3.29 -19.76 -9.63
C VAL A 43 -2.71 -18.36 -9.52
N ILE A 44 -3.26 -17.57 -8.62
CA ILE A 44 -2.76 -16.25 -8.26
C ILE A 44 -2.33 -16.31 -6.78
N ILE A 45 -1.10 -15.89 -6.51
CA ILE A 45 -0.54 -15.86 -5.16
C ILE A 45 -0.16 -14.42 -4.83
N THR A 46 -0.58 -13.93 -3.67
CA THR A 46 -0.17 -12.62 -3.16
C THR A 46 0.75 -12.76 -1.95
N SER A 47 1.62 -11.77 -1.74
CA SER A 47 2.49 -11.68 -0.58
C SER A 47 2.79 -10.23 -0.24
N ASN A 48 2.68 -9.87 1.05
CA ASN A 48 3.07 -8.57 1.59
C ASN A 48 4.56 -8.53 1.99
N ARG A 49 5.30 -9.64 1.78
CA ARG A 49 6.73 -9.76 2.07
C ARG A 49 7.08 -9.55 3.55
N THR A 50 6.19 -9.91 4.44
CA THR A 50 6.50 -9.91 5.89
C THR A 50 7.51 -10.99 6.25
N ARG A 51 7.59 -12.03 5.40
CA ARG A 51 8.57 -13.12 5.40
C ARG A 51 8.98 -13.43 3.96
N GLU A 52 10.18 -13.93 3.76
CA GLU A 52 10.60 -14.42 2.45
C GLU A 52 9.86 -15.71 2.07
N VAL A 53 9.27 -15.73 0.88
CA VAL A 53 8.66 -16.93 0.30
C VAL A 53 9.78 -17.84 -0.23
N HIS A 54 9.64 -19.15 -0.02
CA HIS A 54 10.66 -20.11 -0.40
C HIS A 54 10.98 -20.07 -1.90
N ASP A 55 12.26 -20.10 -2.24
CA ASP A 55 12.73 -19.99 -3.64
C ASP A 55 12.16 -21.07 -4.57
N ALA A 56 11.85 -22.25 -4.06
CA ALA A 56 11.23 -23.30 -4.85
C ALA A 56 9.83 -22.92 -5.36
N LEU A 57 9.05 -22.13 -4.59
CA LEU A 57 7.77 -21.58 -5.03
C LEU A 57 7.98 -20.44 -6.04
N LYS A 58 8.91 -19.53 -5.75
CA LYS A 58 9.21 -18.41 -6.66
C LYS A 58 9.57 -18.91 -8.07
N ARG A 59 10.33 -20.00 -8.18
CA ARG A 59 10.74 -20.59 -9.48
C ARG A 59 9.60 -21.19 -10.31
N ARG A 60 8.44 -21.43 -9.68
CA ARG A 60 7.24 -21.96 -10.32
C ARG A 60 6.22 -20.92 -10.70
N CYS A 61 6.48 -19.65 -10.35
CA CYS A 61 5.56 -18.53 -10.54
C CYS A 61 6.17 -17.48 -11.46
N PHE A 62 5.33 -16.82 -12.24
CA PHE A 62 5.67 -15.51 -12.78
C PHE A 62 5.59 -14.49 -11.65
N TYR A 63 6.63 -13.66 -11.54
CA TYR A 63 6.74 -12.71 -10.45
C TYR A 63 6.42 -11.30 -10.94
N HIS A 64 5.51 -10.64 -10.24
CA HIS A 64 5.15 -9.25 -10.51
C HIS A 64 5.19 -8.43 -9.22
N TRP A 65 5.93 -7.33 -9.25
CA TRP A 65 6.00 -6.39 -8.15
C TRP A 65 4.92 -5.34 -8.31
N VAL A 66 4.17 -5.11 -7.22
CA VAL A 66 3.20 -4.01 -7.15
C VAL A 66 3.79 -2.96 -6.24
N ASP A 67 4.31 -1.89 -6.83
CA ASP A 67 4.81 -0.73 -6.10
C ASP A 67 3.67 0.19 -5.67
N TYR A 68 4.00 1.20 -4.85
CA TYR A 68 3.06 2.27 -4.57
C TYR A 68 2.65 2.96 -5.88
N PRO A 69 1.39 3.40 -5.99
CA PRO A 69 0.94 4.14 -7.16
C PRO A 69 1.71 5.45 -7.31
N ASP A 70 1.86 5.90 -8.53
CA ASP A 70 2.35 7.24 -8.80
C ASP A 70 1.34 8.33 -8.38
N PHE A 71 1.75 9.59 -8.50
CA PHE A 71 0.90 10.72 -8.10
C PHE A 71 -0.47 10.71 -8.80
N GLN A 72 -0.49 10.48 -10.10
CA GLN A 72 -1.74 10.52 -10.86
C GLN A 72 -2.66 9.36 -10.52
N GLN A 73 -2.11 8.17 -10.41
CA GLN A 73 -2.86 6.97 -10.01
C GLN A 73 -3.45 7.11 -8.61
N GLU A 74 -2.67 7.65 -7.65
CA GLU A 74 -3.15 7.84 -6.27
C GLU A 74 -4.21 8.95 -6.20
N LEU A 75 -4.07 10.02 -7.00
CA LEU A 75 -5.09 11.06 -7.14
C LEU A 75 -6.39 10.49 -7.71
N ASP A 76 -6.31 9.63 -8.73
CA ASP A 76 -7.48 8.97 -9.32
C ASP A 76 -8.17 8.03 -8.32
N ILE A 77 -7.40 7.36 -7.47
CA ILE A 77 -7.94 6.55 -6.37
C ILE A 77 -8.70 7.44 -5.38
N LEU A 78 -8.11 8.56 -4.95
CA LEU A 78 -8.79 9.51 -4.04
C LEU A 78 -10.04 10.12 -4.68
N ASN A 79 -10.04 10.40 -5.97
CA ASN A 79 -11.23 10.90 -6.66
C ASN A 79 -12.41 9.92 -6.59
N ARG A 80 -12.13 8.63 -6.56
CA ARG A 80 -13.16 7.57 -6.46
C ARG A 80 -13.54 7.23 -5.02
N LYS A 81 -12.58 7.27 -4.08
CA LYS A 81 -12.75 6.75 -2.71
C LYS A 81 -13.04 7.83 -1.67
N ALA A 82 -12.66 9.09 -1.95
CA ALA A 82 -12.94 10.25 -1.13
C ALA A 82 -13.49 11.40 -2.03
N PRO A 83 -14.66 11.23 -2.66
CA PRO A 83 -15.20 12.19 -3.61
C PRO A 83 -15.46 13.57 -2.98
N ASP A 84 -15.79 13.60 -1.70
CA ASP A 84 -16.16 14.83 -0.95
C ASP A 84 -14.93 15.70 -0.62
N ALA A 85 -13.71 15.19 -0.72
CA ALA A 85 -12.50 15.99 -0.56
C ALA A 85 -12.32 16.93 -1.77
N GLY A 86 -11.99 18.21 -1.51
CA GLY A 86 -11.70 19.17 -2.56
C GLY A 86 -10.48 18.78 -3.43
N ALA A 87 -10.47 19.20 -4.68
CA ALA A 87 -9.40 18.85 -5.62
C ALA A 87 -8.01 19.31 -5.13
N ASP A 88 -7.92 20.53 -4.60
CA ASP A 88 -6.67 21.09 -4.07
C ASP A 88 -6.20 20.33 -2.82
N LEU A 89 -7.12 19.94 -1.94
CA LEU A 89 -6.79 19.12 -0.78
C LEU A 89 -6.27 17.74 -1.20
N LYS A 90 -6.90 17.07 -2.15
CA LYS A 90 -6.44 15.79 -2.69
C LYS A 90 -5.03 15.87 -3.26
N ALA A 91 -4.74 16.92 -4.04
CA ALA A 91 -3.41 17.12 -4.59
C ALA A 91 -2.34 17.32 -3.50
N GLN A 92 -2.67 18.12 -2.47
CA GLN A 92 -1.78 18.30 -1.30
C GLN A 92 -1.56 17.00 -0.53
N LEU A 93 -2.63 16.22 -0.30
CA LEU A 93 -2.56 14.92 0.38
C LEU A 93 -1.64 13.94 -0.34
N VAL A 94 -1.87 13.74 -1.64
CA VAL A 94 -1.07 12.81 -2.43
C VAL A 94 0.39 13.26 -2.45
N SER A 95 0.66 14.54 -2.73
CA SER A 95 2.04 15.07 -2.73
C SER A 95 2.72 14.88 -1.37
N PHE A 96 2.01 15.14 -0.28
CA PHE A 96 2.55 14.97 1.07
C PHE A 96 2.88 13.50 1.37
N VAL A 97 1.97 12.58 1.07
CA VAL A 97 2.18 11.14 1.28
C VAL A 97 3.32 10.60 0.41
N GLN A 98 3.44 11.04 -0.84
CA GLN A 98 4.55 10.68 -1.72
C GLN A 98 5.91 11.11 -1.13
N LYS A 99 6.02 12.34 -0.60
CA LYS A 99 7.22 12.82 0.07
C LYS A 99 7.47 12.08 1.39
N LEU A 100 6.41 11.77 2.14
CA LEU A 100 6.50 11.04 3.39
C LEU A 100 7.06 9.61 3.17
N ARG A 101 6.66 8.94 2.09
CA ARG A 101 7.19 7.61 1.70
C ARG A 101 8.69 7.63 1.37
N GLN A 102 9.25 8.78 0.99
CA GLN A 102 10.67 8.93 0.73
C GLN A 102 11.51 9.10 2.01
N GLN A 103 10.85 9.32 3.16
CA GLN A 103 11.53 9.40 4.43
C GLN A 103 11.94 8.02 4.93
N ASN A 104 13.00 7.98 5.75
CA ASN A 104 13.44 6.73 6.36
C ASN A 104 12.50 6.34 7.52
N LEU A 105 11.33 5.78 7.19
CA LEU A 105 10.32 5.30 8.11
C LEU A 105 10.46 3.79 8.33
N PHE A 106 10.07 3.32 9.50
CA PHE A 106 9.93 1.89 9.77
C PHE A 106 8.85 1.27 8.87
N LYS A 107 7.73 2.01 8.70
CA LYS A 107 6.65 1.62 7.79
C LYS A 107 6.07 2.85 7.09
N ALA A 108 6.31 2.93 5.79
CA ALA A 108 5.69 3.95 4.95
C ALA A 108 4.16 3.75 4.85
N PRO A 109 3.36 4.84 4.80
CA PRO A 109 1.92 4.76 4.67
C PRO A 109 1.51 4.17 3.32
N GLY A 110 0.52 3.28 3.32
CA GLY A 110 -0.09 2.71 2.13
C GLY A 110 -1.18 3.61 1.56
N VAL A 111 -1.79 3.14 0.48
CA VAL A 111 -2.92 3.84 -0.16
C VAL A 111 -4.15 3.85 0.74
N ALA A 112 -4.35 2.81 1.56
CA ALA A 112 -5.47 2.74 2.50
C ALA A 112 -5.37 3.89 3.53
N GLU A 113 -4.18 4.10 4.11
CA GLU A 113 -3.95 5.18 5.04
C GLU A 113 -4.15 6.57 4.39
N THR A 114 -3.80 6.72 3.10
CA THR A 114 -4.07 7.95 2.36
C THR A 114 -5.56 8.21 2.20
N ILE A 115 -6.36 7.18 1.89
CA ILE A 115 -7.81 7.27 1.78
C ILE A 115 -8.45 7.62 3.14
N ASP A 116 -8.06 6.89 4.19
CA ASP A 116 -8.55 7.12 5.56
C ASP A 116 -8.25 8.55 6.02
N TRP A 117 -7.04 9.04 5.70
CA TRP A 117 -6.65 10.40 6.04
C TRP A 117 -7.47 11.45 5.28
N ALA A 118 -7.70 11.24 3.98
CA ALA A 118 -8.55 12.12 3.19
C ALA A 118 -9.97 12.21 3.77
N GLN A 119 -10.55 11.08 4.15
CA GLN A 119 -11.88 11.02 4.76
C GLN A 119 -11.91 11.71 6.13
N ALA A 120 -10.92 11.45 6.98
CA ALA A 120 -10.81 12.11 8.28
C ALA A 120 -10.71 13.64 8.16
N LEU A 121 -9.94 14.14 7.19
CA LEU A 121 -9.81 15.57 6.94
C LEU A 121 -11.11 16.21 6.42
N VAL A 122 -11.90 15.49 5.62
CA VAL A 122 -13.24 15.93 5.20
C VAL A 122 -14.16 16.08 6.42
N GLU A 123 -14.19 15.08 7.31
CA GLU A 123 -14.98 15.14 8.55
C GLU A 123 -14.56 16.30 9.48
N LEU A 124 -13.28 16.67 9.45
CA LEU A 124 -12.75 17.83 10.17
C LEU A 124 -12.96 19.17 9.44
N ASN A 125 -13.69 19.17 8.31
CA ASN A 125 -13.91 20.32 7.45
C ASN A 125 -12.61 21.00 6.97
N CYS A 126 -11.55 20.23 6.77
CA CYS A 126 -10.27 20.72 6.29
C CYS A 126 -10.36 21.04 4.78
N VAL A 127 -10.05 22.26 4.40
CA VAL A 127 -10.06 22.70 2.98
C VAL A 127 -8.66 22.64 2.37
N ALA A 128 -7.64 22.86 3.19
CA ALA A 128 -6.24 22.81 2.80
C ALA A 128 -5.40 22.34 3.99
N LEU A 129 -4.28 21.68 3.73
CA LEU A 129 -3.37 21.23 4.77
C LEU A 129 -2.63 22.43 5.38
N ASP A 130 -2.59 22.45 6.70
CA ASP A 130 -1.71 23.29 7.50
C ASP A 130 -0.88 22.44 8.49
N PRO A 131 0.20 22.98 9.05
CA PRO A 131 1.07 22.19 9.93
C PRO A 131 0.38 21.60 11.16
N GLN A 132 -0.58 22.33 11.74
CA GLN A 132 -1.31 21.88 12.93
C GLN A 132 -2.24 20.72 12.60
N MET A 133 -2.94 20.79 11.45
CA MET A 133 -3.81 19.74 10.98
C MET A 133 -3.00 18.47 10.66
N VAL A 134 -1.85 18.60 9.99
CA VAL A 134 -0.96 17.48 9.70
C VAL A 134 -0.49 16.83 11.01
N ASP A 135 0.01 17.60 11.97
CA ASP A 135 0.49 17.06 13.24
C ASP A 135 -0.61 16.36 14.05
N SER A 136 -1.80 16.93 14.12
CA SER A 136 -2.91 16.38 14.90
C SER A 136 -3.50 15.11 14.29
N THR A 137 -3.33 14.91 12.99
CA THR A 137 -3.88 13.76 12.24
C THR A 137 -2.81 12.76 11.80
N MET A 138 -1.53 12.98 12.14
CA MET A 138 -0.41 12.12 11.73
C MET A 138 -0.60 10.65 12.09
N GLY A 139 -1.29 10.34 13.19
CA GLY A 139 -1.61 8.98 13.62
C GLY A 139 -2.53 8.21 12.66
N VAL A 140 -3.20 8.88 11.72
CA VAL A 140 -3.94 8.20 10.65
C VAL A 140 -2.98 7.61 9.61
N LEU A 141 -1.89 8.32 9.29
CA LEU A 141 -0.88 7.89 8.32
C LEU A 141 0.15 6.94 8.91
N LEU A 142 0.69 7.28 10.08
CA LEU A 142 1.78 6.56 10.72
C LEU A 142 1.28 5.80 11.94
N LYS A 143 1.65 4.51 12.05
CA LYS A 143 1.20 3.62 13.13
C LYS A 143 2.26 3.33 14.18
N TYR A 144 3.51 3.73 13.93
CA TYR A 144 4.63 3.52 14.84
C TYR A 144 5.01 4.83 15.51
N GLN A 145 5.14 4.82 16.84
CA GLN A 145 5.45 6.01 17.62
C GLN A 145 6.77 6.68 17.21
N ASP A 146 7.79 5.88 16.87
CA ASP A 146 9.10 6.38 16.45
C ASP A 146 8.99 7.13 15.10
N ASP A 147 8.18 6.63 14.18
CA ASP A 147 7.90 7.29 12.90
C ASP A 147 7.16 8.61 13.12
N ILE A 148 6.13 8.61 13.99
CA ILE A 148 5.38 9.81 14.33
C ILE A 148 6.30 10.85 14.97
N ALA A 149 7.06 10.46 16.00
CA ALA A 149 7.98 11.37 16.69
C ALA A 149 9.06 11.97 15.77
N ARG A 150 9.48 11.22 14.76
CA ARG A 150 10.47 11.66 13.77
C ARG A 150 9.91 12.71 12.80
N ILE A 151 8.66 12.55 12.40
CA ILE A 151 8.04 13.40 11.37
C ILE A 151 7.33 14.60 11.99
N GLN A 152 6.67 14.45 13.14
CA GLN A 152 5.86 15.48 13.77
C GLN A 152 6.65 16.77 14.04
N GLY A 153 5.97 17.90 13.95
CA GLY A 153 6.57 19.23 14.21
C GLY A 153 7.31 19.79 13.01
N SER A 154 8.58 20.10 13.18
CA SER A 154 9.36 20.82 12.17
C SER A 154 9.55 20.06 10.85
N GLU A 155 9.63 18.73 10.90
CA GLU A 155 9.81 17.93 9.69
C GLU A 155 8.49 17.87 8.88
N ALA A 156 7.36 17.67 9.52
CA ALA A 156 6.05 17.74 8.87
C ALA A 156 5.81 19.11 8.23
N ALA A 157 6.13 20.19 8.96
CA ALA A 157 6.01 21.54 8.45
C ALA A 157 6.93 21.79 7.23
N ARG A 158 8.15 21.28 7.25
CA ARG A 158 9.10 21.36 6.13
C ARG A 158 8.56 20.63 4.90
N LEU A 159 8.12 19.38 5.06
CA LEU A 159 7.56 18.58 3.97
C LEU A 159 6.33 19.25 3.37
N LEU A 160 5.45 19.81 4.22
CA LEU A 160 4.26 20.52 3.77
C LEU A 160 4.60 21.77 2.97
N ALA A 161 5.58 22.55 3.43
CA ALA A 161 6.04 23.75 2.72
C ALA A 161 6.61 23.43 1.33
N GLU A 162 7.36 22.33 1.21
CA GLU A 162 7.86 21.85 -0.07
C GLU A 162 6.72 21.44 -1.01
N VAL A 163 5.71 20.73 -0.51
CA VAL A 163 4.52 20.34 -1.27
C VAL A 163 3.80 21.56 -1.81
N GLN A 164 3.55 22.56 -0.95
CA GLN A 164 2.84 23.77 -1.33
C GLN A 164 3.61 24.58 -2.38
N ALA A 165 4.92 24.66 -2.27
CA ALA A 165 5.78 25.34 -3.26
C ALA A 165 5.75 24.63 -4.64
N GLU A 166 5.80 23.31 -4.66
CA GLU A 166 5.75 22.52 -5.90
C GLU A 166 4.41 22.63 -6.61
N LEU A 167 3.30 22.57 -5.88
CA LEU A 167 1.97 22.69 -6.46
C LEU A 167 1.71 24.09 -7.03
N VAL A 168 2.19 25.14 -6.39
CA VAL A 168 2.15 26.50 -6.93
C VAL A 168 2.92 26.62 -8.23
N THR A 169 4.14 26.05 -8.27
CA THR A 169 5.00 26.07 -9.47
C THR A 169 4.36 25.30 -10.61
N SER A 170 3.78 24.14 -10.34
CA SER A 170 3.10 23.32 -11.36
C SER A 170 1.86 23.99 -11.91
N SER A 171 1.10 24.71 -11.11
CA SER A 171 -0.09 25.44 -11.54
C SER A 171 0.23 26.67 -12.42
N ILE A 172 1.42 27.25 -12.28
CA ILE A 172 1.91 28.35 -13.11
C ILE A 172 2.40 27.86 -14.48
N ALA A 173 2.99 26.66 -14.54
CA ALA A 173 3.54 26.08 -15.77
C ALA A 173 2.47 25.57 -16.77
N VAL A 174 1.23 25.40 -16.32
CA VAL A 174 0.09 24.91 -17.15
C VAL A 174 -0.76 26.06 -17.71
N ARG A 175 -0.48 27.30 -17.35
CA ARG A 175 -1.10 28.50 -17.91
C ARG A 175 -0.24 29.10 -19.03
#